data_32ba3da37a43c72dc03f523a385e3480
#
_entry.id   32ba3da37a43c72dc03f523a385e3480
#
_cell.length_a   1.000
_cell.length_b   1.000
_cell.length_c   1.000
_cell.angle_alpha   90.00
_cell.angle_beta   90.00
_cell.angle_gamma   90.00
#
_symmetry.space_group_name_H-M   'P 1'
#
loop_
_entity.id
_entity.type
_entity.pdbx_description
1 polymer ?
#
loop_
_entity_poly.entity_id
_entity_poly.type
_entity_poly.pdbx_seq_one_letter_code
_entity_poly.pdbx_strand_id
1 'polypeptide(L)'
;MTVFTPVYCCTDKVPVCYSRVDGADYITFSWNSSFWIFNWVSNMVYPRYDLIIGDVRATQNELETTFNEAQEGIESAAAKLLEKDPAKAKAFLTNYTNMTAQSAFDTWKRLGEFIIVKYNDGVVRKMKDGKFERNAIGQPAGVVRPGYPKEFLEEYVKQTGDRYKMPD
;
A
#
# COMPACT_ATOMS: atom_id res chain seq x y z
N MET A 1 3.23 7.14 -2.08
CA MET A 1 2.80 5.83 -2.65
C MET A 1 1.30 5.71 -2.47
N THR A 2 0.56 5.58 -3.55
CA THR A 2 -0.92 5.59 -3.56
C THR A 2 -1.45 4.50 -4.48
N VAL A 3 -2.75 4.26 -4.45
CA VAL A 3 -3.48 3.38 -5.37
C VAL A 3 -4.59 4.20 -6.01
N PHE A 4 -4.76 4.08 -7.32
CA PHE A 4 -5.90 4.65 -8.02
C PHE A 4 -7.12 3.75 -7.83
N THR A 5 -8.22 4.32 -7.35
CA THR A 5 -9.49 3.63 -7.22
C THR A 5 -10.56 4.33 -8.07
N PRO A 6 -11.49 3.58 -8.67
CA PRO A 6 -12.58 4.21 -9.42
C PRO A 6 -13.48 5.02 -8.48
N VAL A 7 -13.68 6.29 -8.81
CA VAL A 7 -14.59 7.18 -8.08
C VAL A 7 -15.62 7.72 -9.07
N TYR A 8 -16.83 7.19 -8.98
CA TYR A 8 -17.97 7.69 -9.76
C TYR A 8 -18.65 8.82 -8.99
N CYS A 9 -18.63 10.02 -9.55
CA CYS A 9 -19.20 11.23 -8.95
C CYS A 9 -20.74 11.23 -8.95
N CYS A 10 -21.38 10.16 -8.47
CA CYS A 10 -22.82 10.05 -8.37
C CYS A 10 -23.36 10.39 -6.98
N THR A 11 -22.50 10.77 -6.07
CA THR A 11 -22.84 11.18 -4.71
C THR A 11 -22.01 12.38 -4.30
N ASP A 12 -22.53 13.19 -3.40
CA ASP A 12 -21.83 14.28 -2.72
C ASP A 12 -20.95 13.80 -1.55
N LYS A 13 -21.00 12.50 -1.26
CA LYS A 13 -20.23 11.88 -0.18
C LYS A 13 -18.98 11.18 -0.69
N VAL A 14 -17.86 11.53 -0.10
CA VAL A 14 -16.59 10.79 -0.28
C VAL A 14 -16.70 9.43 0.42
N PRO A 15 -16.10 8.35 -0.13
CA PRO A 15 -16.01 7.08 0.58
C PRO A 15 -15.50 7.26 2.02
N VAL A 16 -16.10 6.55 2.97
CA VAL A 16 -15.83 6.72 4.41
C VAL A 16 -14.33 6.63 4.73
N CYS A 17 -13.62 5.66 4.14
CA CYS A 17 -12.18 5.51 4.36
C CYS A 17 -11.32 6.67 3.82
N TYR A 18 -11.87 7.55 2.98
CA TYR A 18 -11.18 8.75 2.46
C TYR A 18 -11.62 10.04 3.17
N SER A 19 -12.66 9.97 3.99
CA SER A 19 -13.12 11.09 4.80
C SER A 19 -12.37 11.15 6.13
N ARG A 20 -12.59 12.20 6.90
CA ARG A 20 -12.12 12.28 8.29
C ARG A 20 -12.84 11.23 9.13
N VAL A 21 -12.09 10.32 9.70
CA VAL A 21 -12.58 9.21 10.52
C VAL A 21 -11.99 9.35 11.91
N ASP A 22 -12.79 9.13 12.93
CA ASP A 22 -12.38 9.23 14.35
C ASP A 22 -11.75 10.58 14.69
N GLY A 23 -12.16 11.66 14.01
CA GLY A 23 -11.58 12.99 14.19
C GLY A 23 -10.13 13.11 13.65
N ALA A 24 -9.67 12.16 12.84
CA ALA A 24 -8.33 12.17 12.28
C ALA A 24 -8.08 13.37 11.36
N ASP A 25 -6.92 14.00 11.51
CA ASP A 25 -6.39 15.04 10.64
C ASP A 25 -4.86 14.94 10.57
N TYR A 26 -4.16 15.99 10.15
CA TYR A 26 -2.70 15.98 10.01
C TYR A 26 -1.92 15.80 11.31
N ILE A 27 -2.55 16.05 12.45
CA ILE A 27 -1.94 15.95 13.78
C ILE A 27 -2.67 14.96 14.68
N THR A 28 -3.77 14.37 14.21
CA THR A 28 -4.58 13.40 14.95
C THR A 28 -4.61 12.08 14.22
N PHE A 29 -3.92 11.07 14.77
CA PHE A 29 -3.77 9.75 14.14
C PHE A 29 -5.03 8.89 14.28
N SER A 30 -5.37 8.13 13.24
CA SER A 30 -6.34 7.03 13.30
C SER A 30 -5.95 5.90 12.34
N TRP A 31 -6.04 4.67 12.83
CA TRP A 31 -5.88 3.45 12.02
C TRP A 31 -7.03 3.22 11.02
N ASN A 32 -8.09 4.00 11.08
CA ASN A 32 -9.22 3.95 10.16
C ASN A 32 -9.14 5.01 9.05
N SER A 33 -8.11 5.86 9.09
CA SER A 33 -7.90 6.91 8.11
C SER A 33 -6.98 6.46 6.99
N SER A 34 -7.42 6.56 5.73
CA SER A 34 -6.59 6.29 4.55
C SER A 34 -5.33 7.15 4.53
N PHE A 35 -5.44 8.44 4.87
CA PHE A 35 -4.30 9.33 4.97
C PHE A 35 -3.20 8.73 5.86
N TRP A 36 -3.55 8.27 7.06
CA TRP A 36 -2.58 7.72 8.00
C TRP A 36 -2.05 6.35 7.58
N ILE A 37 -2.88 5.49 7.02
CA ILE A 37 -2.44 4.17 6.53
C ILE A 37 -1.47 4.31 5.36
N PHE A 38 -1.77 5.17 4.39
CA PHE A 38 -0.88 5.39 3.24
C PHE A 38 0.43 6.07 3.67
N ASN A 39 0.40 7.02 4.59
CA ASN A 39 1.60 7.63 5.16
C ASN A 39 2.44 6.62 5.95
N TRP A 40 1.80 5.79 6.77
CA TRP A 40 2.49 4.75 7.53
C TRP A 40 3.28 3.81 6.62
N VAL A 41 2.66 3.26 5.58
CA VAL A 41 3.35 2.42 4.59
C VAL A 41 4.49 3.19 3.92
N SER A 42 4.26 4.42 3.50
CA SER A 42 5.28 5.26 2.86
C SER A 42 6.50 5.48 3.76
N ASN A 43 6.27 5.76 5.03
CA ASN A 43 7.34 5.97 6.01
C ASN A 43 8.15 4.70 6.28
N MET A 44 7.52 3.53 6.25
CA MET A 44 8.23 2.26 6.38
C MET A 44 9.09 1.93 5.15
N VAL A 45 8.63 2.31 3.96
CA VAL A 45 9.35 2.07 2.70
C VAL A 45 10.54 3.01 2.54
N TYR A 46 10.40 4.26 2.98
CA TYR A 46 11.37 5.33 2.74
C TYR A 46 12.82 4.97 3.13
N PRO A 47 13.13 4.40 4.31
CA PRO A 47 14.51 4.09 4.71
C PRO A 47 15.19 3.00 3.87
N ARG A 48 14.41 2.09 3.28
CA ARG A 48 14.90 0.95 2.50
C ARG A 48 14.06 0.76 1.23
N TYR A 49 13.90 1.86 0.52
CA TYR A 49 13.16 1.90 -0.73
C TYR A 49 13.60 0.83 -1.73
N ASP A 50 14.91 0.63 -1.85
CA ASP A 50 15.55 -0.37 -2.71
C ASP A 50 15.04 -1.80 -2.49
N LEU A 51 14.76 -2.17 -1.24
CA LEU A 51 14.31 -3.50 -0.89
C LEU A 51 12.79 -3.66 -0.92
N ILE A 52 12.04 -2.62 -0.56
CA ILE A 52 10.63 -2.72 -0.21
C ILE A 52 9.72 -2.33 -1.38
N ILE A 53 10.17 -1.43 -2.26
CA ILE A 53 9.31 -0.88 -3.31
C ILE A 53 8.73 -1.94 -4.25
N GLY A 54 9.41 -3.07 -4.43
CA GLY A 54 8.92 -4.18 -5.26
C GLY A 54 7.60 -4.74 -4.76
N ASP A 55 7.47 -4.98 -3.45
CA ASP A 55 6.23 -5.50 -2.85
C ASP A 55 5.10 -4.46 -2.92
N VAL A 56 5.42 -3.18 -2.73
CA VAL A 56 4.43 -2.09 -2.85
C VAL A 56 3.88 -2.01 -4.27
N ARG A 57 4.75 -2.05 -5.28
CA ARG A 57 4.34 -2.01 -6.70
C ARG A 57 3.54 -3.24 -7.11
N ALA A 58 3.90 -4.41 -6.60
CA ALA A 58 3.13 -5.63 -6.87
C ALA A 58 1.69 -5.51 -6.35
N THR A 59 1.53 -5.06 -5.11
CA THR A 59 0.21 -4.84 -4.51
C THR A 59 -0.58 -3.73 -5.22
N GLN A 60 0.09 -2.64 -5.58
CA GLN A 60 -0.52 -1.55 -6.35
C GLN A 60 -1.04 -2.04 -7.70
N ASN A 61 -0.19 -2.73 -8.47
CA ASN A 61 -0.54 -3.25 -9.79
C ASN A 61 -1.71 -4.25 -9.72
N GLU A 62 -1.73 -5.14 -8.71
CA GLU A 62 -2.81 -6.10 -8.53
C GLU A 62 -4.15 -5.40 -8.32
N LEU A 63 -4.20 -4.41 -7.44
CA LEU A 63 -5.41 -3.63 -7.17
C LEU A 63 -5.87 -2.85 -8.41
N GLU A 64 -4.97 -2.09 -9.02
CA GLU A 64 -5.30 -1.23 -10.18
C GLU A 64 -5.69 -2.06 -11.41
N THR A 65 -5.05 -3.19 -11.64
CA THR A 65 -5.44 -4.13 -12.72
C THR A 65 -6.85 -4.66 -12.47
N THR A 66 -7.15 -5.13 -11.26
CA THR A 66 -8.48 -5.63 -10.90
C THR A 66 -9.57 -4.58 -11.12
N PHE A 67 -9.31 -3.33 -10.75
CA PHE A 67 -10.27 -2.24 -10.94
C PHE A 67 -10.46 -1.89 -12.42
N ASN A 68 -9.37 -1.84 -13.18
CA ASN A 68 -9.41 -1.52 -14.61
C ASN A 68 -10.13 -2.61 -15.42
N GLU A 69 -9.88 -3.88 -15.12
CA GLU A 69 -10.56 -5.01 -15.79
C GLU A 69 -12.07 -5.05 -15.51
N ALA A 70 -12.50 -4.59 -14.33
CA ALA A 70 -13.92 -4.54 -14.00
C ALA A 70 -14.65 -3.34 -14.60
N GLN A 71 -13.95 -2.28 -15.01
CA GLN A 71 -14.52 -0.98 -15.35
C GLN A 71 -15.59 -1.06 -16.44
N GLU A 72 -15.29 -1.69 -17.58
CA GLU A 72 -16.23 -1.79 -18.71
C GLU A 72 -17.54 -2.49 -18.32
N GLY A 73 -17.43 -3.57 -17.54
CA GLY A 73 -18.60 -4.31 -17.04
C GLY A 73 -19.46 -3.48 -16.09
N ILE A 74 -18.85 -2.74 -15.20
CA ILE A 74 -19.53 -1.85 -14.23
C ILE A 74 -20.22 -0.71 -14.96
N GLU A 75 -19.56 -0.05 -15.89
CA GLU A 75 -20.14 1.06 -16.66
C GLU A 75 -21.29 0.60 -17.57
N SER A 76 -21.14 -0.55 -18.22
CA SER A 76 -22.22 -1.17 -19.01
C SER A 76 -23.45 -1.53 -18.17
N ALA A 77 -23.24 -2.08 -16.98
CA ALA A 77 -24.34 -2.38 -16.05
C ALA A 77 -25.02 -1.11 -15.55
N ALA A 78 -24.24 -0.09 -15.20
CA ALA A 78 -24.76 1.21 -14.78
C ALA A 78 -25.58 1.90 -15.87
N ALA A 79 -25.12 1.86 -17.13
CA ALA A 79 -25.86 2.43 -18.27
C ALA A 79 -27.23 1.78 -18.45
N LYS A 80 -27.30 0.44 -18.39
CA LYS A 80 -28.59 -0.30 -18.45
C LYS A 80 -29.53 0.01 -17.29
N LEU A 81 -28.98 0.23 -16.11
CA LEU A 81 -29.76 0.66 -14.94
C LEU A 81 -30.27 2.08 -15.11
N LEU A 82 -29.44 2.97 -15.67
CA LEU A 82 -29.77 4.38 -15.86
C LEU A 82 -31.00 4.56 -16.76
N GLU A 83 -31.13 3.74 -17.81
CA GLU A 83 -32.30 3.76 -18.71
C GLU A 83 -33.60 3.42 -18.00
N LYS A 84 -33.56 2.58 -16.96
CA LYS A 84 -34.71 2.05 -16.26
C LYS A 84 -35.04 2.76 -14.94
N ASP A 85 -33.99 3.03 -14.19
CA ASP A 85 -34.08 3.60 -12.83
C ASP A 85 -32.79 4.36 -12.49
N PRO A 86 -32.73 5.67 -12.73
CA PRO A 86 -31.57 6.50 -12.42
C PRO A 86 -31.14 6.46 -10.96
N ALA A 87 -32.05 6.26 -10.02
CA ALA A 87 -31.72 6.18 -8.60
C ALA A 87 -30.95 4.89 -8.28
N LYS A 88 -31.34 3.77 -8.91
CA LYS A 88 -30.61 2.50 -8.79
C LYS A 88 -29.24 2.56 -9.46
N ALA A 89 -29.11 3.21 -10.60
CA ALA A 89 -27.82 3.41 -11.26
C ALA A 89 -26.85 4.19 -10.36
N LYS A 90 -27.32 5.29 -9.76
CA LYS A 90 -26.56 6.08 -8.81
C LYS A 90 -26.12 5.25 -7.58
N ALA A 91 -27.06 4.51 -6.99
CA ALA A 91 -26.77 3.65 -5.85
C ALA A 91 -25.75 2.56 -6.19
N PHE A 92 -25.86 1.93 -7.35
CA PHE A 92 -24.94 0.90 -7.84
C PHE A 92 -23.52 1.44 -7.97
N LEU A 93 -23.33 2.58 -8.65
CA LEU A 93 -21.99 3.21 -8.80
C LEU A 93 -21.41 3.71 -7.48
N THR A 94 -22.26 4.25 -6.60
CA THR A 94 -21.84 4.68 -5.25
C THR A 94 -21.34 3.48 -4.43
N ASN A 95 -22.06 2.36 -4.47
CA ASN A 95 -21.66 1.14 -3.76
C ASN A 95 -20.36 0.57 -4.31
N TYR A 96 -20.19 0.57 -5.63
CA TYR A 96 -18.94 0.14 -6.26
C TYR A 96 -17.76 1.02 -5.84
N THR A 97 -17.91 2.35 -5.89
CA THR A 97 -16.91 3.31 -5.43
C THR A 97 -16.49 3.04 -3.97
N ASN A 98 -17.48 2.85 -3.07
CA ASN A 98 -17.20 2.57 -1.67
C ASN A 98 -16.49 1.23 -1.47
N MET A 99 -16.90 0.20 -2.21
CA MET A 99 -16.31 -1.14 -2.12
C MET A 99 -14.86 -1.16 -2.60
N THR A 100 -14.55 -0.50 -3.71
CA THR A 100 -13.17 -0.44 -4.24
C THR A 100 -12.27 0.39 -3.34
N ALA A 101 -12.76 1.51 -2.80
CA ALA A 101 -12.03 2.33 -1.83
C ALA A 101 -11.72 1.55 -0.55
N GLN A 102 -12.70 0.81 0.00
CA GLN A 102 -12.50 -0.02 1.18
C GLN A 102 -11.53 -1.17 0.90
N SER A 103 -11.63 -1.82 -0.26
CA SER A 103 -10.70 -2.88 -0.67
C SER A 103 -9.25 -2.37 -0.75
N ALA A 104 -9.04 -1.20 -1.36
CA ALA A 104 -7.73 -0.59 -1.43
C ALA A 104 -7.18 -0.25 -0.04
N PHE A 105 -8.00 0.33 0.83
CA PHE A 105 -7.64 0.65 2.21
C PHE A 105 -7.21 -0.59 3.01
N ASP A 106 -8.04 -1.64 3.00
CA ASP A 106 -7.78 -2.87 3.75
C ASP A 106 -6.54 -3.61 3.24
N THR A 107 -6.36 -3.63 1.91
CA THR A 107 -5.18 -4.24 1.29
C THR A 107 -3.92 -3.46 1.62
N TRP A 108 -3.97 -2.13 1.61
CA TRP A 108 -2.82 -1.29 1.96
C TRP A 108 -2.44 -1.43 3.44
N LYS A 109 -3.42 -1.57 4.31
CA LYS A 109 -3.18 -1.85 5.74
C LYS A 109 -2.47 -3.19 5.94
N ARG A 110 -2.95 -4.26 5.28
CA ARG A 110 -2.28 -5.57 5.30
C ARG A 110 -0.87 -5.54 4.69
N LEU A 111 -0.67 -4.74 3.63
CA LEU A 111 0.66 -4.52 3.07
C LEU A 111 1.61 -3.93 4.11
N GLY A 112 1.17 -2.94 4.87
CA GLY A 112 1.97 -2.36 5.95
C GLY A 112 2.36 -3.38 7.02
N GLU A 113 1.42 -4.20 7.47
CA GLU A 113 1.67 -5.30 8.41
C GLU A 113 2.67 -6.32 7.83
N PHE A 114 2.52 -6.66 6.56
CA PHE A 114 3.44 -7.55 5.85
C PHE A 114 4.86 -6.95 5.75
N ILE A 115 4.98 -5.66 5.41
CA ILE A 115 6.27 -4.97 5.31
C ILE A 115 6.99 -4.99 6.66
N ILE A 116 6.31 -4.70 7.76
CA ILE A 116 6.90 -4.79 9.11
C ILE A 116 7.45 -6.19 9.35
N VAL A 117 6.67 -7.23 9.08
CA VAL A 117 7.13 -8.61 9.32
C VAL A 117 8.30 -8.95 8.42
N LYS A 118 8.27 -8.59 7.14
CA LYS A 118 9.29 -9.00 6.16
C LYS A 118 10.61 -8.27 6.32
N TYR A 119 10.58 -6.98 6.70
CA TYR A 119 11.74 -6.07 6.61
C TYR A 119 12.16 -5.44 7.94
N ASN A 120 11.56 -5.85 9.04
CA ASN A 120 11.92 -5.31 10.35
C ASN A 120 13.38 -5.59 10.72
N ASP A 121 13.98 -4.69 11.51
CA ASP A 121 15.36 -4.82 12.06
C ASP A 121 16.47 -4.89 10.99
N GLY A 122 16.25 -4.30 9.81
CA GLY A 122 17.22 -4.28 8.74
C GLY A 122 17.49 -5.65 8.09
N VAL A 123 16.57 -6.58 8.27
CA VAL A 123 16.64 -7.91 7.67
C VAL A 123 15.57 -8.07 6.58
N VAL A 124 15.74 -9.09 5.75
CA VAL A 124 14.68 -9.58 4.84
C VAL A 124 14.35 -11.01 5.25
N ARG A 125 13.11 -11.26 5.64
CA ARG A 125 12.63 -12.61 5.91
C ARG A 125 12.22 -13.28 4.61
N LYS A 126 12.79 -14.46 4.37
CA LYS A 126 12.52 -15.24 3.17
C LYS A 126 11.10 -15.80 3.19
N MET A 127 10.57 -15.94 2.00
CA MET A 127 9.26 -16.56 1.77
C MET A 127 9.42 -17.76 0.85
N LYS A 128 8.60 -18.78 1.09
CA LYS A 128 8.44 -19.95 0.23
C LYS A 128 6.95 -20.24 0.11
N ASP A 129 6.47 -20.44 -1.10
CA ASP A 129 5.05 -20.73 -1.41
C ASP A 129 4.07 -19.74 -0.75
N GLY A 130 4.40 -18.43 -0.80
CA GLY A 130 3.58 -17.36 -0.24
C GLY A 130 3.60 -17.24 1.29
N LYS A 131 4.42 -18.01 1.98
CA LYS A 131 4.53 -18.02 3.46
C LYS A 131 5.95 -17.73 3.92
N PHE A 132 6.08 -17.08 5.08
CA PHE A 132 7.39 -16.93 5.71
C PHE A 132 7.99 -18.28 6.09
N GLU A 133 9.29 -18.45 5.78
CA GLU A 133 10.01 -19.69 6.06
C GLU A 133 10.05 -20.00 7.57
N ARG A 134 9.87 -21.26 7.88
CA ARG A 134 10.00 -21.81 9.24
C ARG A 134 10.92 -23.03 9.22
N ASN A 135 11.63 -23.25 10.32
CA ASN A 135 12.43 -24.46 10.51
C ASN A 135 11.53 -25.68 10.85
N ALA A 136 12.16 -26.84 11.03
CA ALA A 136 11.48 -28.11 11.29
C ALA A 136 10.60 -28.11 12.56
N ILE A 137 10.90 -27.23 13.52
CA ILE A 137 10.12 -27.07 14.76
C ILE A 137 9.18 -25.87 14.74
N GLY A 138 8.90 -25.31 13.55
CA GLY A 138 7.91 -24.25 13.34
C GLY A 138 8.35 -22.83 13.70
N GLN A 139 9.60 -22.63 14.10
CA GLN A 139 10.12 -21.29 14.40
C GLN A 139 10.47 -20.51 13.13
N PRO A 140 10.35 -19.16 13.14
CA PRO A 140 10.79 -18.32 12.02
C PRO A 140 12.22 -18.61 11.60
N ALA A 141 12.46 -18.74 10.31
CA ALA A 141 13.74 -19.04 9.70
C ALA A 141 13.97 -18.19 8.42
N GLY A 142 15.07 -18.42 7.72
CA GLY A 142 15.30 -17.79 6.42
C GLY A 142 15.49 -16.27 6.50
N VAL A 143 16.34 -15.79 7.40
CA VAL A 143 16.65 -14.36 7.54
C VAL A 143 17.92 -14.01 6.75
N VAL A 144 17.85 -12.92 5.97
CA VAL A 144 18.97 -12.33 5.25
C VAL A 144 19.20 -10.90 5.72
N ARG A 145 20.46 -10.49 5.78
CA ARG A 145 20.87 -9.09 6.03
C ARG A 145 21.56 -8.53 4.79
N PRO A 146 20.80 -7.89 3.86
CA PRO A 146 21.35 -7.51 2.57
C PRO A 146 22.37 -6.36 2.63
N GLY A 147 22.42 -5.60 3.73
CA GLY A 147 23.20 -4.37 3.79
C GLY A 147 22.63 -3.28 2.87
N TYR A 148 23.42 -2.26 2.59
CA TYR A 148 23.11 -1.24 1.58
C TYR A 148 23.81 -1.56 0.27
N PRO A 149 23.25 -1.14 -0.90
CA PRO A 149 23.93 -1.27 -2.19
C PRO A 149 25.30 -0.60 -2.18
N LYS A 150 26.25 -1.19 -2.91
CA LYS A 150 27.63 -0.69 -2.97
C LYS A 150 27.69 0.75 -3.49
N GLU A 151 26.88 1.05 -4.50
CA GLU A 151 26.78 2.36 -5.12
C GLU A 151 26.31 3.43 -4.11
N PHE A 152 25.37 3.08 -3.22
CA PHE A 152 24.94 3.95 -2.13
C PHE A 152 26.09 4.22 -1.14
N LEU A 153 26.84 3.19 -0.77
CA LEU A 153 27.96 3.34 0.16
C LEU A 153 29.10 4.17 -0.45
N GLU A 154 29.40 3.97 -1.72
CA GLU A 154 30.40 4.75 -2.46
C GLU A 154 30.03 6.23 -2.54
N GLU A 155 28.76 6.53 -2.87
CA GLU A 155 28.27 7.90 -2.91
C GLU A 155 28.23 8.55 -1.52
N TYR A 156 27.84 7.80 -0.49
CA TYR A 156 27.87 8.27 0.89
C TYR A 156 29.28 8.66 1.34
N VAL A 157 30.27 7.80 1.08
CA VAL A 157 31.69 8.09 1.41
C VAL A 157 32.20 9.31 0.65
N LYS A 158 31.84 9.45 -0.63
CA LYS A 158 32.23 10.61 -1.45
C LYS A 158 31.64 11.91 -0.91
N GLN A 159 30.36 11.91 -0.50
CA GLN A 159 29.70 13.09 0.06
C GLN A 159 30.23 13.48 1.43
N THR A 160 30.60 12.51 2.25
CA THR A 160 31.12 12.77 3.60
C THR A 160 32.60 13.15 3.60
N GLY A 161 33.34 12.82 2.53
CA GLY A 161 34.76 13.11 2.39
C GLY A 161 35.59 12.53 3.55
N ASP A 162 36.41 13.36 4.16
CA ASP A 162 37.30 12.94 5.28
C ASP A 162 36.63 13.01 6.66
N ARG A 163 35.38 13.42 6.73
CA ARG A 163 34.67 13.69 8.00
C ARG A 163 34.68 12.49 8.98
N TYR A 164 34.64 11.28 8.43
CA TYR A 164 34.59 10.05 9.23
C TYR A 164 35.83 9.16 9.06
N LYS A 165 36.88 9.68 8.45
CA LYS A 165 38.17 8.96 8.45
C LYS A 165 38.75 8.94 9.86
N MET A 166 39.24 7.78 10.28
CA MET A 166 40.01 7.68 11.51
C MET A 166 41.29 8.48 11.35
N PRO A 167 41.73 9.25 12.35
CA PRO A 167 43.10 9.83 12.35
C PRO A 167 44.10 8.70 12.30
N ASP A 168 45.20 8.94 11.53
CA ASP A 168 46.34 8.02 11.48
C ASP A 168 47.04 7.91 12.85
#